data_a62d132f34567b77258fb8edb5bdbdba
#
_entry.id   a62d132f34567b77258fb8edb5bdbdba
#
_cell.length_a   1.000
_cell.length_b   1.000
_cell.length_c   1.000
_cell.angle_alpha   90.00
_cell.angle_beta   90.00
_cell.angle_gamma   90.00
#
_symmetry.space_group_name_H-M   'P 1'
#
loop_
_entity.id
_entity.type
_entity.pdbx_description
1 polymer ?
#
loop_
_entity_poly.entity_id
_entity_poly.type
_entity_poly.pdbx_seq_one_letter_code
_entity_poly.pdbx_strand_id
1 'polypeptide(L)'
;MNTTINVNLAGQHYYFDQAAKVKLEIYFEEIKSYFTDESFLQELMTDVEARIAELLNDIRLDSNQVITIQHIENVIQIMCEPNSFKIYEEKTQS
;
A
#
# COMPACT_ATOMS: atom_id res chain seq x y z
N MET A 1 -3.26 -6.07 -24.00
CA MET A 1 -2.07 -5.21 -23.91
C MET A 1 -1.84 -4.77 -22.47
N ASN A 2 -0.61 -4.87 -22.06
CA ASN A 2 -0.28 -4.46 -20.68
C ASN A 2 -0.08 -2.96 -20.63
N THR A 3 -0.90 -2.29 -19.84
CA THR A 3 -0.77 -0.86 -19.63
C THR A 3 0.05 -0.64 -18.36
N THR A 4 1.16 0.07 -18.52
CA THR A 4 2.00 0.44 -17.39
C THR A 4 1.51 1.78 -16.85
N ILE A 5 1.28 1.84 -15.56
CA ILE A 5 0.73 3.02 -14.88
C ILE A 5 1.78 3.56 -13.91
N ASN A 6 1.97 4.87 -13.92
CA ASN A 6 2.87 5.53 -12.98
C ASN A 6 2.18 5.69 -11.63
N VAL A 7 2.81 5.20 -10.58
CA VAL A 7 2.30 5.30 -9.22
C VAL A 7 3.36 5.92 -8.34
N ASN A 8 2.95 6.84 -7.49
CA ASN A 8 3.85 7.51 -6.55
C ASN A 8 3.49 7.05 -5.14
N LEU A 9 4.47 6.47 -4.44
CA LEU A 9 4.29 6.01 -3.06
C LEU A 9 5.42 6.56 -2.21
N ALA A 10 5.08 7.28 -1.16
CA ALA A 10 6.06 7.85 -0.22
C ALA A 10 7.13 8.67 -0.93
N GLY A 11 6.73 9.40 -1.97
CA GLY A 11 7.64 10.23 -2.75
C GLY A 11 8.49 9.48 -3.77
N GLN A 12 8.30 8.18 -3.90
CA GLN A 12 9.04 7.35 -4.86
C GLN A 12 8.14 6.93 -6.00
N HIS A 13 8.73 6.80 -7.17
CA HIS A 13 8.03 6.52 -8.42
C HIS A 13 8.12 5.03 -8.75
N TYR A 14 7.00 4.44 -9.15
CA TYR A 14 6.90 3.04 -9.52
C TYR A 14 6.09 2.87 -10.78
N TYR A 15 6.37 1.80 -11.51
CA TYR A 15 5.56 1.37 -12.65
C TYR A 15 4.75 0.17 -12.22
N PHE A 16 3.42 0.29 -12.32
CA PHE A 16 2.49 -0.78 -11.96
C PHE A 16 1.78 -1.26 -13.20
N ASP A 17 1.43 -2.56 -13.26
CA ASP A 17 0.42 -2.96 -14.24
C ASP A 17 -0.96 -2.59 -13.68
N GLN A 18 -1.96 -2.64 -14.53
CA GLN A 18 -3.30 -2.17 -14.13
C GLN A 18 -3.86 -3.02 -12.98
N ALA A 19 -3.67 -4.33 -13.03
CA ALA A 19 -4.18 -5.22 -11.97
C ALA A 19 -3.52 -4.91 -10.62
N ALA A 20 -2.23 -4.62 -10.62
CA ALA A 20 -1.51 -4.26 -9.40
C ALA A 20 -2.04 -2.95 -8.82
N LYS A 21 -2.27 -1.96 -9.67
CA LYS A 21 -2.80 -0.67 -9.22
C LYS A 21 -4.18 -0.83 -8.59
N VAL A 22 -5.07 -1.56 -9.25
CA VAL A 22 -6.42 -1.80 -8.73
C VAL A 22 -6.36 -2.54 -7.40
N LYS A 23 -5.52 -3.55 -7.30
CA LYS A 23 -5.39 -4.33 -6.06
C LYS A 23 -4.93 -3.45 -4.90
N LEU A 24 -3.95 -2.59 -5.14
CA LEU A 24 -3.44 -1.69 -4.10
C LEU A 24 -4.50 -0.67 -3.70
N GLU A 25 -5.24 -0.12 -4.65
CA GLU A 25 -6.32 0.83 -4.35
C GLU A 25 -7.40 0.20 -3.50
N ILE A 26 -7.77 -1.05 -3.79
CA ILE A 26 -8.76 -1.78 -2.99
C ILE A 26 -8.24 -1.95 -1.57
N TYR A 27 -6.97 -2.32 -1.41
CA TYR A 27 -6.37 -2.49 -0.09
C TYR A 27 -6.43 -1.19 0.71
N PHE A 28 -6.07 -0.06 0.09
CA PHE A 28 -6.13 1.24 0.74
C PHE A 28 -7.56 1.62 1.13
N GLU A 29 -8.52 1.38 0.25
CA GLU A 29 -9.92 1.68 0.54
C GLU A 29 -10.45 0.83 1.68
N GLU A 30 -10.06 -0.43 1.76
CA GLU A 30 -10.44 -1.29 2.86
C GLU A 30 -9.86 -0.79 4.19
N ILE A 31 -8.60 -0.35 4.20
CA ILE A 31 -8.03 0.24 5.42
C ILE A 31 -8.84 1.46 5.85
N LYS A 32 -9.13 2.35 4.90
CA LYS A 32 -9.85 3.58 5.19
C LYS A 32 -11.25 3.31 5.74
N SER A 33 -11.88 2.21 5.32
CA SER A 33 -13.23 1.89 5.74
C SER A 33 -13.34 1.54 7.22
N TYR A 34 -12.22 1.18 7.86
CA TYR A 34 -12.22 0.80 9.27
C TYR A 34 -12.02 1.97 10.22
N PHE A 35 -11.73 3.17 9.70
CA PHE A 35 -11.37 4.32 10.54
C PHE A 35 -12.22 5.53 10.17
N THR A 36 -12.61 6.29 11.20
CA THR A 36 -13.41 7.52 11.01
C THR A 36 -12.64 8.79 11.30
N ASP A 37 -11.53 8.69 12.04
CA ASP A 37 -10.69 9.83 12.38
C ASP A 37 -9.75 10.14 11.23
N GLU A 38 -9.99 11.26 10.53
CA GLU A 38 -9.21 11.63 9.36
C GLU A 38 -7.75 11.92 9.68
N SER A 39 -7.47 12.55 10.83
CA SER A 39 -6.09 12.86 11.22
C SER A 39 -5.30 11.59 11.46
N PHE A 40 -5.90 10.65 12.18
CA PHE A 40 -5.27 9.36 12.42
C PHE A 40 -5.06 8.61 11.11
N LEU A 41 -6.07 8.65 10.22
CA LEU A 41 -6.01 7.93 8.96
C LEU A 41 -4.91 8.48 8.05
N GLN A 42 -4.72 9.80 8.02
CA GLN A 42 -3.64 10.38 7.23
C GLN A 42 -2.28 9.90 7.70
N GLU A 43 -2.06 9.87 9.00
CA GLU A 43 -0.81 9.37 9.56
C GLU A 43 -0.62 7.89 9.26
N LEU A 44 -1.68 7.11 9.44
CA LEU A 44 -1.63 5.67 9.17
C LEU A 44 -1.31 5.40 7.71
N MET A 45 -1.98 6.11 6.79
CA MET A 45 -1.76 5.89 5.36
C MET A 45 -0.36 6.30 4.93
N THR A 46 0.19 7.36 5.53
CA THR A 46 1.57 7.76 5.27
C THR A 46 2.53 6.63 5.67
N ASP A 47 2.33 6.05 6.84
CA ASP A 47 3.16 4.95 7.31
C ASP A 47 2.98 3.69 6.46
N VAL A 48 1.75 3.39 6.09
CA VAL A 48 1.44 2.24 5.23
C VAL A 48 2.12 2.39 3.88
N GLU A 49 2.01 3.55 3.26
CA GLU A 49 2.65 3.80 1.97
C GLU A 49 4.17 3.71 2.05
N ALA A 50 4.76 4.24 3.12
CA ALA A 50 6.21 4.17 3.32
C ALA A 50 6.66 2.72 3.45
N ARG A 51 5.92 1.93 4.18
CA ARG A 51 6.25 0.51 4.37
C ARG A 51 6.11 -0.27 3.07
N ILE A 52 5.05 -0.01 2.32
CA ILE A 52 4.86 -0.66 1.02
C ILE A 52 6.01 -0.29 0.08
N ALA A 53 6.41 0.98 0.06
CA ALA A 53 7.53 1.41 -0.77
C ALA A 53 8.82 0.68 -0.41
N GLU A 54 9.09 0.49 0.89
CA GLU A 54 10.25 -0.28 1.33
C GLU A 54 10.19 -1.71 0.82
N LEU A 55 9.03 -2.35 0.94
CA LEU A 55 8.87 -3.74 0.50
C LEU A 55 9.00 -3.87 -1.00
N LEU A 56 8.46 -2.92 -1.76
CA LEU A 56 8.60 -2.92 -3.22
C LEU A 56 10.05 -2.71 -3.64
N ASN A 57 10.79 -1.86 -2.94
CA ASN A 57 12.20 -1.63 -3.23
C ASN A 57 13.03 -2.90 -3.01
N ASP A 58 12.62 -3.72 -2.05
CA ASP A 58 13.32 -4.98 -1.77
C ASP A 58 13.09 -6.01 -2.86
N ILE A 59 11.93 -6.00 -3.52
CA ILE A 59 11.58 -7.03 -4.50
C ILE A 59 11.83 -6.61 -5.94
N ARG A 60 11.85 -5.31 -6.24
CA ARG A 60 12.11 -4.89 -7.62
C ARG A 60 13.61 -4.91 -7.90
N LEU A 61 13.96 -5.40 -9.10
CA LEU A 61 15.36 -5.54 -9.49
C LEU A 61 15.98 -4.21 -9.91
N ASP A 62 15.15 -3.33 -10.47
CA ASP A 62 15.61 -2.00 -10.88
C ASP A 62 14.41 -1.05 -10.93
N SER A 63 14.67 0.24 -11.15
CA SER A 63 13.63 1.26 -11.12
C SER A 63 12.64 1.16 -12.29
N ASN A 64 12.99 0.39 -13.33
CA ASN A 64 12.13 0.22 -14.51
C ASN A 64 11.26 -1.02 -14.44
N GLN A 65 11.45 -1.85 -13.41
CA GLN A 65 10.66 -3.07 -13.28
C GLN A 65 9.20 -2.75 -13.01
N VAL A 66 8.31 -3.41 -13.75
CA VAL A 66 6.87 -3.26 -13.54
C VAL A 66 6.43 -4.10 -12.35
N ILE A 67 5.70 -3.47 -11.43
CA ILE A 67 5.13 -4.15 -10.28
C ILE A 67 3.83 -4.83 -10.72
N THR A 68 3.75 -6.13 -10.50
CA THR A 68 2.59 -6.94 -10.90
C THR A 68 1.68 -7.19 -9.71
N ILE A 69 0.49 -7.72 -10.00
CA ILE A 69 -0.46 -8.08 -8.95
C ILE A 69 0.14 -9.08 -7.96
N GLN A 70 0.99 -10.00 -8.42
CA GLN A 70 1.64 -10.94 -7.51
C GLN A 70 2.56 -10.26 -6.53
N HIS A 71 3.28 -9.24 -6.98
CA HIS A 71 4.11 -8.45 -6.08
C HIS A 71 3.27 -7.77 -5.01
N ILE A 72 2.13 -7.21 -5.41
CA ILE A 72 1.24 -6.52 -4.47
C ILE A 72 0.61 -7.52 -3.49
N GLU A 73 0.21 -8.69 -3.97
CA GLU A 73 -0.33 -9.72 -3.08
C GLU A 73 0.69 -10.15 -2.03
N ASN A 74 1.95 -10.30 -2.42
CA ASN A 74 3.02 -10.64 -1.49
C ASN A 74 3.23 -9.53 -0.45
N VAL A 75 3.20 -8.28 -0.90
CA VAL A 75 3.34 -7.13 -0.01
C VAL A 75 2.19 -7.10 1.00
N ILE A 76 0.96 -7.30 0.53
CA ILE A 76 -0.22 -7.30 1.41
C ILE A 76 -0.13 -8.41 2.45
N GLN A 77 0.37 -9.58 2.07
CA GLN A 77 0.56 -10.67 3.04
C GLN A 77 1.53 -10.27 4.16
N ILE A 78 2.57 -9.55 3.80
CA ILE A 78 3.55 -9.08 4.80
C ILE A 78 2.94 -7.97 5.66
N MET A 79 2.13 -7.11 5.05
CA MET A 79 1.53 -5.95 5.73
C MET A 79 0.40 -6.30 6.69
N CYS A 80 -0.25 -7.39 6.53
CA CYS A 80 -1.44 -7.81 7.28
C CYS A 80 -2.75 -7.33 6.64
N GLU A 81 -3.83 -7.91 7.13
CA GLU A 81 -5.18 -7.56 6.65
C GLU A 81 -5.57 -6.15 7.11
N PRO A 82 -6.43 -5.47 6.35
CA PRO A 82 -6.81 -4.08 6.68
C PRO A 82 -7.38 -3.92 8.09
N ASN A 83 -8.19 -4.87 8.56
CA ASN A 83 -8.82 -4.73 9.88
C ASN A 83 -7.83 -4.85 11.04
N SER A 84 -6.65 -5.43 10.81
CA SER A 84 -5.64 -5.53 11.89
C SER A 84 -5.06 -4.18 12.28
N PHE A 85 -5.19 -3.17 11.43
CA PHE A 85 -4.74 -1.81 11.76
C PHE A 85 -5.59 -1.12 12.83
N LYS A 86 -6.74 -1.66 13.15
CA LYS A 86 -7.56 -1.13 14.26
C LYS A 86 -6.85 -1.17 15.60
N ILE A 87 -5.91 -2.08 15.76
CA ILE A 87 -5.11 -2.16 16.98
C ILE A 87 -4.36 -0.84 17.22
N TYR A 88 -3.87 -0.21 16.16
CA TYR A 88 -3.16 1.06 16.29
C TYR A 88 -4.07 2.19 16.77
N GLU A 89 -5.32 2.22 16.32
CA GLU A 89 -6.29 3.21 16.76
C GLU A 89 -6.59 3.02 18.26
N GLU A 90 -6.81 1.78 18.68
CA GLU A 90 -7.10 1.47 20.08
C GLU A 90 -5.96 1.90 20.99
N LYS A 91 -4.71 1.66 20.58
CA LYS A 91 -3.55 2.03 21.36
C LYS A 91 -3.37 3.54 21.48
N THR A 92 -3.74 4.28 20.46
CA THR A 92 -3.58 5.73 20.47
C THR A 92 -4.65 6.42 21.29
N GLN A 93 -5.76 5.75 21.58
CA GLN A 93 -6.86 6.32 22.35
C GLN A 93 -6.70 6.12 23.87
N SER A 94 -5.78 5.31 24.27
CA SER A 94 -5.56 5.00 25.69
C SER A 94 -4.76 6.07 26.42
#